data_9676d568c51407714106b2f2b4609d44
#
_entry.id   9676d568c51407714106b2f2b4609d44
#
_cell.length_a   1.000
_cell.length_b   1.000
_cell.length_c   1.000
_cell.angle_alpha   90.00
_cell.angle_beta   90.00
_cell.angle_gamma   90.00
#
_symmetry.space_group_name_H-M   'P 1'
#
loop_
_entity.id
_entity.type
_entity.pdbx_description
1 polymer ?
#
loop_
_entity_poly.entity_id
_entity_poly.type
_entity_poly.pdbx_seq_one_letter_code
_entity_poly.pdbx_strand_id
1 'polypeptide(L)'
;MDATPNELSGLCTRLTAVEPAYGTVIAAVRLMWRTQGLRFTITGMENLPTTGGAVVAINHTGYIDFTFAGLPAYRRKPARLVRFMAKQEVFEHKITGPIMRSLRHIPVDRSSGAASFDAAVRALQAGELVGVYPEATISRSFELKEFKSGAARMAIAAEVPIIPHIVWGAQRIWTKDHPRKMWRPKVPIAIAVGEPIMPSLPPTELTALLRSRMQHLLEQVQDAYGPYPPGEFWVPHRLGGGAPTPAEAAELEVAELAERAAQRQQRGTGAGD
;
A
#
# COMPACT_ATOMS: atom_id res chain seq x y z
N MET A 1 -16.73 16.69 -3.24
CA MET A 1 -17.96 16.23 -3.92
C MET A 1 -18.25 14.83 -3.47
N ASP A 2 -19.21 14.65 -2.58
CA ASP A 2 -19.62 13.31 -2.13
C ASP A 2 -20.52 12.70 -3.23
N ALA A 3 -20.06 11.56 -3.77
CA ALA A 3 -20.87 10.81 -4.71
C ALA A 3 -22.15 10.32 -4.02
N THR A 4 -23.30 10.53 -4.65
CA THR A 4 -24.60 10.11 -4.10
C THR A 4 -24.66 8.59 -3.91
N PRO A 5 -25.47 8.07 -2.98
CA PRO A 5 -25.65 6.63 -2.76
C PRO A 5 -25.99 5.85 -4.03
N ASN A 6 -26.67 6.49 -4.96
CA ASN A 6 -27.14 5.88 -6.21
C ASN A 6 -25.99 5.70 -7.25
N GLU A 7 -25.04 6.63 -7.33
CA GLU A 7 -23.87 6.51 -8.21
C GLU A 7 -22.93 5.39 -7.75
N LEU A 8 -22.82 5.20 -6.45
CA LEU A 8 -22.00 4.13 -5.85
C LEU A 8 -22.63 2.74 -6.07
N SER A 9 -23.96 2.63 -6.10
CA SER A 9 -24.67 1.38 -6.38
C SER A 9 -24.45 0.93 -7.83
N GLY A 10 -24.56 1.83 -8.81
CA GLY A 10 -24.33 1.52 -10.22
C GLY A 10 -22.87 1.12 -10.54
N LEU A 11 -21.91 1.68 -9.82
CA LEU A 11 -20.49 1.33 -9.98
C LEU A 11 -20.19 -0.06 -9.42
N CYS A 12 -20.77 -0.39 -8.27
CA CYS A 12 -20.66 -1.71 -7.65
C CYS A 12 -21.25 -2.80 -8.57
N THR A 13 -22.40 -2.54 -9.20
CA THR A 13 -23.06 -3.47 -10.12
C THR A 13 -22.21 -3.78 -11.37
N ARG A 14 -21.49 -2.78 -11.91
CA ARG A 14 -20.62 -2.99 -13.09
C ARG A 14 -19.37 -3.82 -12.77
N LEU A 15 -18.75 -3.59 -11.64
CA LEU A 15 -17.57 -4.37 -11.22
C LEU A 15 -17.95 -5.79 -10.80
N THR A 16 -19.10 -5.99 -10.18
CA THR A 16 -19.60 -7.33 -9.82
C THR A 16 -19.94 -8.18 -11.04
N ALA A 17 -20.29 -7.56 -12.17
CA ALA A 17 -20.51 -8.29 -13.43
C ALA A 17 -19.19 -8.75 -14.06
N VAL A 18 -18.10 -8.00 -13.89
CA VAL A 18 -16.77 -8.31 -14.47
C VAL A 18 -15.91 -9.12 -13.50
N GLU A 19 -15.93 -8.77 -12.22
CA GLU A 19 -15.14 -9.42 -11.15
C GLU A 19 -15.96 -9.52 -9.85
N PRO A 20 -16.86 -10.50 -9.74
CA PRO A 20 -17.81 -10.59 -8.61
C PRO A 20 -17.13 -10.71 -7.23
N ALA A 21 -15.99 -11.42 -7.16
CA ALA A 21 -15.22 -11.53 -5.93
C ALA A 21 -14.72 -10.17 -5.43
N TYR A 22 -14.28 -9.32 -6.34
CA TYR A 22 -13.79 -7.97 -5.99
C TYR A 22 -14.94 -7.10 -5.46
N GLY A 23 -16.10 -7.15 -6.10
CA GLY A 23 -17.28 -6.42 -5.66
C GLY A 23 -17.71 -6.78 -4.24
N THR A 24 -17.73 -8.07 -3.91
CA THR A 24 -18.07 -8.58 -2.58
C THR A 24 -17.07 -8.11 -1.52
N VAL A 25 -15.76 -8.21 -1.80
CA VAL A 25 -14.71 -7.76 -0.87
C VAL A 25 -14.79 -6.25 -0.65
N ILE A 26 -14.96 -5.45 -1.71
CA ILE A 26 -15.13 -3.99 -1.58
C ILE A 26 -16.35 -3.65 -0.72
N ALA A 27 -17.48 -4.34 -0.92
CA ALA A 27 -18.69 -4.10 -0.12
C ALA A 27 -18.43 -4.38 1.37
N ALA A 28 -17.79 -5.50 1.69
CA ALA A 28 -17.42 -5.86 3.06
C ALA A 28 -16.44 -4.84 3.69
N VAL A 29 -15.41 -4.43 2.95
CA VAL A 29 -14.43 -3.42 3.39
C VAL A 29 -15.09 -2.07 3.64
N ARG A 30 -15.99 -1.64 2.76
CA ARG A 30 -16.74 -0.38 2.94
C ARG A 30 -17.68 -0.43 4.15
N LEU A 31 -18.32 -1.56 4.40
CA LEU A 31 -19.12 -1.76 5.61
C LEU A 31 -18.24 -1.66 6.85
N MET A 32 -17.09 -2.32 6.85
CA MET A 32 -16.11 -2.22 7.92
C MET A 32 -15.68 -0.76 8.17
N TRP A 33 -15.30 0.00 7.14
CA TRP A 33 -14.93 1.42 7.29
C TRP A 33 -16.07 2.26 7.87
N ARG A 34 -17.30 2.01 7.43
CA ARG A 34 -18.49 2.70 7.95
C ARG A 34 -18.70 2.41 9.45
N THR A 35 -18.60 1.15 9.86
CA THR A 35 -18.71 0.77 11.29
C THR A 35 -17.56 1.33 12.13
N GLN A 36 -16.37 1.45 11.55
CA GLN A 36 -15.22 2.08 12.17
C GLN A 36 -15.33 3.61 12.25
N GLY A 37 -16.27 4.23 11.53
CA GLY A 37 -16.45 5.68 11.49
C GLY A 37 -15.29 6.41 10.80
N LEU A 38 -14.65 5.78 9.81
CA LEU A 38 -13.55 6.39 9.07
C LEU A 38 -14.05 7.51 8.15
N ARG A 39 -13.28 8.58 8.07
CA ARG A 39 -13.51 9.70 7.15
C ARG A 39 -12.35 9.77 6.16
N PHE A 40 -12.66 9.91 4.87
CA PHE A 40 -11.68 9.89 3.81
C PHE A 40 -11.54 11.25 3.15
N THR A 41 -10.30 11.74 3.04
CA THR A 41 -9.90 12.84 2.17
C THR A 41 -9.03 12.28 1.05
N ILE A 42 -9.42 12.50 -0.20
CA ILE A 42 -8.68 11.99 -1.37
C ILE A 42 -8.35 13.17 -2.28
N THR A 43 -7.09 13.30 -2.64
CA THR A 43 -6.57 14.33 -3.56
C THR A 43 -5.81 13.69 -4.72
N GLY A 44 -5.77 14.36 -5.88
CA GLY A 44 -5.01 13.91 -7.05
C GLY A 44 -5.54 12.64 -7.73
N MET A 45 -6.79 12.25 -7.47
CA MET A 45 -7.37 11.02 -8.05
C MET A 45 -7.36 11.05 -9.59
N GLU A 46 -7.40 12.22 -10.20
CA GLU A 46 -7.29 12.46 -11.64
C GLU A 46 -5.96 11.98 -12.23
N ASN A 47 -4.90 11.89 -11.44
CA ASN A 47 -3.59 11.40 -11.84
C ASN A 47 -3.54 9.88 -12.10
N LEU A 48 -4.55 9.14 -11.62
CA LEU A 48 -4.66 7.73 -11.96
C LEU A 48 -5.13 7.57 -13.41
N PRO A 49 -4.44 6.77 -14.24
CA PRO A 49 -4.84 6.56 -15.63
C PRO A 49 -6.17 5.84 -15.71
N THR A 50 -7.00 6.24 -16.67
CA THR A 50 -8.31 5.59 -16.94
C THR A 50 -8.16 4.31 -17.75
N THR A 51 -7.07 4.18 -18.49
CA THR A 51 -6.72 3.01 -19.32
C THR A 51 -5.22 2.75 -19.23
N GLY A 52 -4.78 1.59 -19.68
CA GLY A 52 -3.37 1.20 -19.65
C GLY A 52 -2.86 0.81 -18.27
N GLY A 53 -1.66 0.27 -18.19
CA GLY A 53 -1.01 -0.12 -16.95
C GLY A 53 -0.39 1.05 -16.20
N ALA A 54 -0.21 0.92 -14.89
CA ALA A 54 0.62 1.80 -14.09
C ALA A 54 1.11 1.09 -12.82
N VAL A 55 2.34 1.40 -12.40
CA VAL A 55 2.85 1.02 -11.08
C VAL A 55 2.33 2.04 -10.07
N VAL A 56 1.57 1.61 -9.08
CA VAL A 56 1.11 2.44 -7.97
C VAL A 56 2.08 2.23 -6.81
N ALA A 57 2.97 3.21 -6.57
CA ALA A 57 3.97 3.15 -5.51
C ALA A 57 3.42 3.79 -4.23
N ILE A 58 3.27 2.98 -3.17
CA ILE A 58 2.53 3.34 -1.95
C ILE A 58 3.49 3.35 -0.78
N ASN A 59 3.40 4.36 0.11
CA ASN A 59 4.09 4.33 1.40
C ASN A 59 3.52 3.24 2.31
N HIS A 60 4.31 2.75 3.26
CA HIS A 60 3.89 1.61 4.08
C HIS A 60 3.96 1.94 5.57
N THR A 61 2.84 2.32 6.16
CA THR A 61 2.72 2.72 7.57
C THR A 61 1.87 1.76 8.42
N GLY A 62 1.07 0.90 7.80
CA GLY A 62 0.18 -0.01 8.52
C GLY A 62 -0.17 -1.28 7.74
N TYR A 63 -0.66 -2.29 8.45
CA TYR A 63 -1.02 -3.58 7.86
C TYR A 63 -2.22 -3.53 6.91
N ILE A 64 -3.03 -2.47 6.99
CA ILE A 64 -4.27 -2.32 6.21
C ILE A 64 -4.19 -1.23 5.15
N ASP A 65 -3.02 -0.66 4.89
CA ASP A 65 -2.81 0.41 3.90
C ASP A 65 -3.38 0.06 2.52
N PHE A 66 -3.22 -1.21 2.10
CA PHE A 66 -3.69 -1.68 0.79
C PHE A 66 -5.19 -1.49 0.59
N THR A 67 -5.98 -1.59 1.66
CA THR A 67 -7.44 -1.40 1.56
C THR A 67 -7.78 0.04 1.21
N PHE A 68 -7.02 0.99 1.75
CA PHE A 68 -7.20 2.42 1.49
C PHE A 68 -6.59 2.84 0.16
N ALA A 69 -5.41 2.30 -0.18
CA ALA A 69 -4.68 2.63 -1.39
C ALA A 69 -5.46 2.27 -2.68
N GLY A 70 -6.31 1.25 -2.64
CA GLY A 70 -7.18 0.90 -3.77
C GLY A 70 -8.37 1.84 -3.98
N LEU A 71 -8.72 2.65 -2.98
CA LEU A 71 -9.95 3.45 -2.99
C LEU A 71 -9.99 4.53 -4.08
N PRO A 72 -8.91 5.30 -4.37
CA PRO A 72 -8.93 6.27 -5.46
C PRO A 72 -9.16 5.64 -6.82
N ALA A 73 -8.51 4.52 -7.12
CA ALA A 73 -8.69 3.79 -8.38
C ALA A 73 -10.13 3.27 -8.53
N TYR A 74 -10.69 2.76 -7.44
CA TYR A 74 -12.09 2.32 -7.42
C TYR A 74 -13.10 3.46 -7.62
N ARG A 75 -12.81 4.66 -7.07
CA ARG A 75 -13.67 5.85 -7.23
C ARG A 75 -13.48 6.56 -8.58
N ARG A 76 -12.40 6.29 -9.31
CA ARG A 76 -12.14 6.84 -10.64
C ARG A 76 -13.25 6.40 -11.60
N LYS A 77 -13.57 7.23 -12.59
CA LYS A 77 -14.53 6.91 -13.68
C LYS A 77 -13.78 6.82 -15.01
N PRO A 78 -13.70 5.65 -15.67
CA PRO A 78 -14.18 4.34 -15.23
C PRO A 78 -13.43 3.82 -14.00
N ALA A 79 -14.10 3.01 -13.15
CA ALA A 79 -13.49 2.44 -11.98
C ALA A 79 -12.40 1.43 -12.35
N ARG A 80 -11.31 1.45 -11.63
CA ARG A 80 -10.17 0.56 -11.83
C ARG A 80 -9.81 -0.17 -10.54
N LEU A 81 -9.22 -1.34 -10.68
CA LEU A 81 -8.79 -2.19 -9.56
C LEU A 81 -7.27 -2.23 -9.50
N VAL A 82 -6.73 -2.25 -8.28
CA VAL A 82 -5.28 -2.36 -8.05
C VAL A 82 -4.95 -3.80 -7.68
N ARG A 83 -4.01 -4.42 -8.40
CA ARG A 83 -3.45 -5.74 -8.08
C ARG A 83 -2.25 -5.54 -7.16
N PHE A 84 -2.41 -5.81 -5.88
CA PHE A 84 -1.34 -5.62 -4.91
C PHE A 84 -0.33 -6.77 -4.95
N MET A 85 0.94 -6.42 -4.88
CA MET A 85 2.02 -7.37 -4.61
C MET A 85 2.08 -7.64 -3.11
N ALA A 86 1.91 -8.88 -2.69
CA ALA A 86 1.92 -9.27 -1.29
C ALA A 86 2.75 -10.54 -1.06
N LYS A 87 3.25 -10.70 0.17
CA LYS A 87 4.09 -11.85 0.53
C LYS A 87 3.40 -13.18 0.24
N GLN A 88 4.18 -14.16 -0.22
CA GLN A 88 3.73 -15.52 -0.52
C GLN A 88 2.95 -16.14 0.65
N GLU A 89 3.38 -15.94 1.90
CA GLU A 89 2.75 -16.52 3.08
C GLU A 89 1.28 -16.07 3.26
N VAL A 90 0.91 -14.89 2.75
CA VAL A 90 -0.49 -14.41 2.78
C VAL A 90 -1.38 -15.24 1.86
N PHE A 91 -0.81 -15.75 0.75
CA PHE A 91 -1.52 -16.62 -0.20
C PHE A 91 -1.61 -18.07 0.27
N GLU A 92 -0.73 -18.50 1.15
CA GLU A 92 -0.71 -19.85 1.75
C GLU A 92 -1.67 -19.98 2.93
N HIS A 93 -2.06 -18.85 3.53
CA HIS A 93 -3.00 -18.86 4.64
C HIS A 93 -4.40 -19.32 4.21
N LYS A 94 -5.01 -20.21 4.99
CA LYS A 94 -6.28 -20.90 4.66
C LYS A 94 -7.46 -19.98 4.33
N ILE A 95 -7.51 -18.80 4.96
CA ILE A 95 -8.60 -17.83 4.78
C ILE A 95 -8.24 -16.75 3.77
N THR A 96 -7.07 -16.11 3.94
CA THR A 96 -6.68 -14.98 3.08
C THR A 96 -6.22 -15.43 1.70
N GLY A 97 -5.63 -16.62 1.57
CA GLY A 97 -5.11 -17.13 0.31
C GLY A 97 -6.15 -17.22 -0.81
N PRO A 98 -7.31 -17.87 -0.60
CA PRO A 98 -8.39 -17.87 -1.59
C PRO A 98 -8.85 -16.46 -1.99
N ILE A 99 -8.95 -15.53 -1.02
CA ILE A 99 -9.34 -14.14 -1.27
C ILE A 99 -8.28 -13.45 -2.15
N MET A 100 -6.99 -13.53 -1.79
CA MET A 100 -5.91 -12.91 -2.54
C MET A 100 -5.85 -13.40 -4.00
N ARG A 101 -6.05 -14.71 -4.20
CA ARG A 101 -6.12 -15.30 -5.56
C ARG A 101 -7.35 -14.85 -6.33
N SER A 102 -8.52 -14.82 -5.70
CA SER A 102 -9.77 -14.38 -6.35
C SER A 102 -9.73 -12.90 -6.74
N LEU A 103 -8.96 -12.09 -6.02
CA LEU A 103 -8.71 -10.68 -6.33
C LEU A 103 -7.55 -10.50 -7.33
N ARG A 104 -6.94 -11.59 -7.81
CA ARG A 104 -5.82 -11.59 -8.75
C ARG A 104 -4.62 -10.78 -8.25
N HIS A 105 -4.40 -10.76 -6.92
CA HIS A 105 -3.19 -10.17 -6.34
C HIS A 105 -1.96 -11.00 -6.67
N ILE A 106 -0.78 -10.39 -6.67
CA ILE A 106 0.46 -10.99 -7.14
C ILE A 106 1.29 -11.47 -5.94
N PRO A 107 1.56 -12.78 -5.82
CA PRO A 107 2.41 -13.29 -4.76
C PRO A 107 3.87 -12.90 -4.96
N VAL A 108 4.53 -12.51 -3.87
CA VAL A 108 5.96 -12.19 -3.84
C VAL A 108 6.69 -13.24 -3.03
N ASP A 109 7.39 -14.11 -3.73
CA ASP A 109 8.39 -14.98 -3.14
C ASP A 109 9.73 -14.22 -3.06
N ARG A 110 10.23 -14.03 -1.84
CA ARG A 110 11.48 -13.31 -1.61
C ARG A 110 12.72 -14.17 -1.95
N SER A 111 12.56 -15.47 -2.07
CA SER A 111 13.64 -16.39 -2.49
C SER A 111 13.78 -16.44 -4.00
N SER A 112 12.70 -16.18 -4.75
CA SER A 112 12.62 -16.24 -6.21
C SER A 112 11.93 -14.97 -6.77
N GLY A 113 12.54 -13.81 -6.54
CA GLY A 113 11.98 -12.52 -6.94
C GLY A 113 11.70 -12.35 -8.44
N ALA A 114 12.33 -13.15 -9.31
CA ALA A 114 12.17 -13.07 -10.76
C ALA A 114 10.72 -13.40 -11.21
N ALA A 115 10.15 -14.50 -10.71
CA ALA A 115 8.79 -14.91 -11.10
C ALA A 115 7.72 -13.88 -10.71
N SER A 116 7.87 -13.27 -9.53
CA SER A 116 6.98 -12.21 -9.06
C SER A 116 7.13 -10.93 -9.88
N PHE A 117 8.35 -10.62 -10.29
CA PHE A 117 8.64 -9.49 -11.18
C PHE A 117 7.99 -9.69 -12.54
N ASP A 118 8.18 -10.85 -13.16
CA ASP A 118 7.60 -11.17 -14.48
C ASP A 118 6.07 -11.17 -14.43
N ALA A 119 5.47 -11.67 -13.35
CA ALA A 119 4.02 -11.63 -13.17
C ALA A 119 3.49 -10.19 -13.08
N ALA A 120 4.20 -9.32 -12.37
CA ALA A 120 3.85 -7.91 -12.26
C ALA A 120 3.99 -7.18 -13.61
N VAL A 121 5.08 -7.42 -14.36
CA VAL A 121 5.30 -6.84 -15.69
C VAL A 121 4.19 -7.29 -16.66
N ARG A 122 3.84 -8.58 -16.69
CA ARG A 122 2.73 -9.05 -17.52
C ARG A 122 1.39 -8.40 -17.15
N ALA A 123 1.09 -8.21 -15.87
CA ALA A 123 -0.12 -7.53 -15.42
C ALA A 123 -0.14 -6.06 -15.89
N LEU A 124 0.97 -5.36 -15.77
CA LEU A 124 1.14 -3.98 -16.23
C LEU A 124 0.94 -3.88 -17.75
N GLN A 125 1.56 -4.76 -18.53
CA GLN A 125 1.40 -4.83 -20.00
C GLN A 125 -0.02 -5.18 -20.43
N ALA A 126 -0.74 -5.97 -19.61
CA ALA A 126 -2.17 -6.25 -19.80
C ALA A 126 -3.08 -5.06 -19.41
N GLY A 127 -2.50 -3.93 -19.03
CA GLY A 127 -3.24 -2.72 -18.67
C GLY A 127 -3.73 -2.66 -17.23
N GLU A 128 -3.25 -3.50 -16.33
CA GLU A 128 -3.64 -3.51 -14.91
C GLU A 128 -2.87 -2.44 -14.10
N LEU A 129 -3.45 -1.97 -13.01
CA LEU A 129 -2.73 -1.19 -12.00
C LEU A 129 -2.08 -2.16 -11.01
N VAL A 130 -0.76 -2.05 -10.82
CA VAL A 130 -0.02 -2.90 -9.88
C VAL A 130 0.45 -2.07 -8.70
N GLY A 131 -0.06 -2.38 -7.50
CA GLY A 131 0.29 -1.72 -6.25
C GLY A 131 1.50 -2.36 -5.58
N VAL A 132 2.49 -1.53 -5.26
CA VAL A 132 3.73 -1.97 -4.62
C VAL A 132 4.11 -1.05 -3.47
N TYR A 133 4.82 -1.62 -2.50
CA TYR A 133 5.43 -0.88 -1.39
C TYR A 133 6.94 -0.83 -1.62
N PRO A 134 7.51 0.27 -2.15
CA PRO A 134 8.95 0.33 -2.46
C PRO A 134 9.83 0.23 -1.20
N GLU A 135 9.29 0.54 -0.03
CA GLU A 135 9.93 0.37 1.28
C GLU A 135 10.10 -1.10 1.71
N ALA A 136 9.38 -2.03 1.09
CA ALA A 136 9.33 -3.47 1.35
C ALA A 136 8.83 -3.89 2.75
N THR A 137 8.85 -3.03 3.75
CA THR A 137 8.35 -3.28 5.12
C THR A 137 7.71 -2.02 5.69
N ILE A 138 6.83 -2.19 6.69
CA ILE A 138 6.20 -1.06 7.40
C ILE A 138 7.28 -0.20 8.06
N SER A 139 7.20 1.11 7.83
CA SER A 139 8.03 2.12 8.49
C SER A 139 7.53 2.36 9.92
N ARG A 140 8.39 2.17 10.91
CA ARG A 140 8.10 2.46 12.31
C ARG A 140 8.16 3.95 12.64
N SER A 141 8.99 4.70 11.91
CA SER A 141 9.08 6.16 12.04
C SER A 141 7.93 6.91 11.38
N PHE A 142 7.13 6.21 10.55
CA PHE A 142 6.10 6.77 9.67
C PHE A 142 6.65 7.82 8.68
N GLU A 143 7.95 7.85 8.50
CA GLU A 143 8.65 8.56 7.44
C GLU A 143 9.08 7.57 6.35
N LEU A 144 9.35 8.05 5.13
CA LEU A 144 9.75 7.18 4.03
C LEU A 144 11.14 6.58 4.28
N LYS A 145 11.22 5.28 4.14
CA LYS A 145 12.47 4.52 4.17
C LYS A 145 13.22 4.64 2.85
N GLU A 146 14.35 3.93 2.76
CA GLU A 146 15.03 3.71 1.49
C GLU A 146 14.19 2.81 0.58
N PHE A 147 14.11 3.16 -0.71
CA PHE A 147 13.32 2.44 -1.69
C PHE A 147 14.13 1.37 -2.39
N LYS A 148 13.51 0.21 -2.57
CA LYS A 148 14.00 -0.82 -3.49
C LYS A 148 13.64 -0.44 -4.92
N SER A 149 14.54 -0.73 -5.86
CA SER A 149 14.38 -0.38 -7.28
C SER A 149 13.30 -1.19 -8.04
N GLY A 150 12.59 -2.09 -7.37
CA GLY A 150 11.59 -2.97 -7.99
C GLY A 150 10.49 -2.21 -8.74
N ALA A 151 9.95 -1.14 -8.15
CA ALA A 151 8.93 -0.30 -8.77
C ALA A 151 9.44 0.35 -10.08
N ALA A 152 10.62 0.93 -10.04
CA ALA A 152 11.26 1.56 -11.21
C ALA A 152 11.55 0.53 -12.32
N ARG A 153 12.10 -0.63 -11.95
CA ARG A 153 12.41 -1.70 -12.91
C ARG A 153 11.15 -2.26 -13.58
N MET A 154 10.05 -2.45 -12.84
CA MET A 154 8.78 -2.91 -13.40
C MET A 154 8.18 -1.88 -14.36
N ALA A 155 8.22 -0.60 -14.00
CA ALA A 155 7.73 0.48 -14.83
C ALA A 155 8.51 0.57 -16.16
N ILE A 156 9.84 0.47 -16.11
CA ILE A 156 10.71 0.45 -17.30
C ILE A 156 10.42 -0.78 -18.17
N ALA A 157 10.35 -1.97 -17.58
CA ALA A 157 10.14 -3.21 -18.33
C ALA A 157 8.76 -3.30 -18.98
N ALA A 158 7.75 -2.66 -18.39
CA ALA A 158 6.40 -2.63 -18.91
C ALA A 158 6.08 -1.34 -19.72
N GLU A 159 6.99 -0.39 -19.78
CA GLU A 159 6.82 0.92 -20.43
C GLU A 159 5.59 1.70 -19.92
N VAL A 160 5.36 1.67 -18.60
CA VAL A 160 4.21 2.30 -17.96
C VAL A 160 4.64 3.33 -16.92
N PRO A 161 3.80 4.34 -16.59
CA PRO A 161 4.14 5.32 -15.56
C PRO A 161 4.14 4.71 -14.16
N ILE A 162 4.89 5.38 -13.24
CA ILE A 162 4.78 5.17 -11.80
C ILE A 162 3.90 6.28 -11.23
N ILE A 163 2.92 5.90 -10.41
CA ILE A 163 2.03 6.82 -9.70
C ILE A 163 2.43 6.87 -8.22
N PRO A 164 3.02 7.97 -7.74
CA PRO A 164 3.26 8.19 -6.32
C PRO A 164 1.94 8.18 -5.55
N HIS A 165 1.88 7.47 -4.41
CA HIS A 165 0.64 7.30 -3.68
C HIS A 165 0.91 7.31 -2.17
N ILE A 166 0.28 8.23 -1.45
CA ILE A 166 0.41 8.35 0.00
C ILE A 166 -0.91 7.96 0.66
N VAL A 167 -0.80 7.11 1.67
CA VAL A 167 -1.87 6.79 2.62
C VAL A 167 -1.42 7.25 4.01
N TRP A 168 -2.22 8.10 4.67
CA TRP A 168 -1.92 8.63 5.98
C TRP A 168 -3.09 8.44 6.94
N GLY A 169 -2.79 8.08 8.19
CA GLY A 169 -3.79 7.77 9.22
C GLY A 169 -4.00 6.28 9.48
N ALA A 170 -3.62 5.40 8.55
CA ALA A 170 -3.76 3.94 8.71
C ALA A 170 -2.96 3.39 9.90
N GLN A 171 -1.79 3.96 10.20
CA GLN A 171 -0.95 3.62 11.35
C GLN A 171 -1.65 3.77 12.70
N ARG A 172 -2.68 4.61 12.77
CA ARG A 172 -3.50 4.80 13.98
C ARG A 172 -4.44 3.62 14.26
N ILE A 173 -4.68 2.78 13.25
CA ILE A 173 -5.60 1.63 13.33
C ILE A 173 -4.82 0.35 13.60
N TRP A 174 -3.79 0.07 12.78
CA TRP A 174 -2.99 -1.13 12.94
C TRP A 174 -1.62 -0.97 12.28
N THR A 175 -0.60 -0.89 13.12
CA THR A 175 0.81 -0.81 12.71
C THR A 175 1.68 -1.77 13.52
N LYS A 176 2.99 -1.78 13.25
CA LYS A 176 3.96 -2.57 14.02
C LYS A 176 4.06 -2.09 15.47
N ASP A 177 4.31 -3.03 16.35
CA ASP A 177 4.65 -2.83 17.76
C ASP A 177 3.57 -2.12 18.60
N HIS A 178 2.38 -1.90 18.01
CA HIS A 178 1.25 -1.26 18.69
C HIS A 178 -0.03 -2.11 18.59
N PRO A 179 -0.90 -2.06 19.61
CA PRO A 179 -2.17 -2.75 19.59
C PRO A 179 -3.06 -2.29 18.43
N ARG A 180 -3.71 -3.23 17.76
CA ARG A 180 -4.68 -2.90 16.71
C ARG A 180 -5.95 -2.28 17.30
N LYS A 181 -6.39 -1.16 16.74
CA LYS A 181 -7.62 -0.45 17.12
C LYS A 181 -8.69 -0.63 16.05
N MET A 182 -9.23 -1.85 15.92
CA MET A 182 -10.19 -2.17 14.84
C MET A 182 -11.63 -1.73 15.15
N TRP A 183 -11.97 -1.47 16.41
CA TRP A 183 -13.32 -1.10 16.81
C TRP A 183 -13.49 0.42 16.92
N ARG A 184 -14.30 0.99 16.01
CA ARG A 184 -14.71 2.42 15.95
C ARG A 184 -13.59 3.45 16.25
N PRO A 185 -12.43 3.36 15.60
CA PRO A 185 -11.31 4.28 15.86
C PRO A 185 -11.63 5.71 15.44
N LYS A 186 -12.63 5.93 14.57
CA LYS A 186 -13.05 7.24 14.02
C LYS A 186 -11.88 8.07 13.46
N VAL A 187 -10.92 7.39 12.86
CA VAL A 187 -9.68 8.00 12.34
C VAL A 187 -9.96 8.64 10.98
N PRO A 188 -9.52 9.88 10.73
CA PRO A 188 -9.44 10.41 9.38
C PRO A 188 -8.33 9.68 8.60
N ILE A 189 -8.61 9.35 7.35
CA ILE A 189 -7.66 8.74 6.41
C ILE A 189 -7.47 9.70 5.25
N ALA A 190 -6.25 10.18 5.07
CA ALA A 190 -5.87 11.01 3.94
C ALA A 190 -5.18 10.13 2.89
N ILE A 191 -5.58 10.30 1.63
CA ILE A 191 -4.98 9.59 0.49
C ILE A 191 -4.64 10.65 -0.56
N ALA A 192 -3.39 10.68 -0.98
CA ALA A 192 -2.95 11.57 -2.04
C ALA A 192 -2.31 10.77 -3.18
N VAL A 193 -2.71 11.10 -4.40
CA VAL A 193 -2.20 10.52 -5.64
C VAL A 193 -1.38 11.59 -6.34
N GLY A 194 -0.07 11.37 -6.45
CA GLY A 194 0.86 12.29 -7.13
C GLY A 194 0.80 12.18 -8.65
N GLU A 195 1.45 13.12 -9.31
CA GLU A 195 1.58 13.14 -10.76
C GLU A 195 2.32 11.90 -11.29
N PRO A 196 1.93 11.36 -12.44
CA PRO A 196 2.61 10.24 -13.07
C PRO A 196 4.08 10.56 -13.40
N ILE A 197 4.96 9.62 -13.07
CA ILE A 197 6.39 9.67 -13.42
C ILE A 197 6.63 8.69 -14.57
N MET A 198 7.03 9.22 -15.73
CA MET A 198 7.35 8.37 -16.88
C MET A 198 8.69 7.64 -16.69
N PRO A 199 8.83 6.38 -17.14
CA PRO A 199 10.03 5.56 -16.93
C PRO A 199 11.16 5.87 -17.91
N SER A 200 11.53 7.15 -18.02
CA SER A 200 12.53 7.66 -18.96
C SER A 200 13.96 7.72 -18.40
N LEU A 201 14.14 7.39 -17.13
CA LEU A 201 15.42 7.43 -16.43
C LEU A 201 15.93 6.01 -16.12
N PRO A 202 17.25 5.83 -15.88
CA PRO A 202 17.78 4.57 -15.35
C PRO A 202 17.14 4.19 -14.02
N PRO A 203 17.08 2.88 -13.65
CA PRO A 203 16.35 2.41 -12.47
C PRO A 203 16.72 3.12 -11.16
N THR A 204 18.00 3.42 -10.95
CA THR A 204 18.49 4.09 -9.74
C THR A 204 18.00 5.53 -9.66
N GLU A 205 18.12 6.28 -10.75
CA GLU A 205 17.69 7.68 -10.82
C GLU A 205 16.15 7.78 -10.73
N LEU A 206 15.44 6.89 -11.43
CA LEU A 206 13.97 6.82 -11.36
C LEU A 206 13.48 6.48 -9.93
N THR A 207 14.21 5.62 -9.22
CA THR A 207 13.89 5.29 -7.81
C THR A 207 14.13 6.51 -6.91
N ALA A 208 15.22 7.25 -7.12
CA ALA A 208 15.49 8.47 -6.36
C ALA A 208 14.46 9.57 -6.63
N LEU A 209 14.06 9.74 -7.89
CA LEU A 209 13.01 10.69 -8.28
C LEU A 209 11.67 10.30 -7.65
N LEU A 210 11.29 9.02 -7.71
CA LEU A 210 10.07 8.52 -7.08
C LEU A 210 10.07 8.83 -5.58
N ARG A 211 11.18 8.52 -4.88
CA ARG A 211 11.30 8.79 -3.44
C ARG A 211 11.15 10.27 -3.12
N SER A 212 11.79 11.14 -3.88
CA SER A 212 11.69 12.61 -3.74
C SER A 212 10.26 13.10 -3.94
N ARG A 213 9.55 12.62 -4.97
CA ARG A 213 8.16 12.99 -5.23
C ARG A 213 7.22 12.48 -4.14
N MET A 214 7.44 11.26 -3.65
CA MET A 214 6.66 10.71 -2.54
C MET A 214 6.93 11.44 -1.22
N GLN A 215 8.18 11.88 -0.98
CA GLN A 215 8.52 12.65 0.21
C GLN A 215 7.77 13.99 0.24
N HIS A 216 7.81 14.73 -0.87
CA HIS A 216 7.08 15.98 -0.99
C HIS A 216 5.56 15.79 -0.83
N LEU A 217 5.00 14.74 -1.46
CA LEU A 217 3.58 14.41 -1.33
C LEU A 217 3.19 14.03 0.10
N LEU A 218 4.07 13.29 0.82
CA LEU A 218 3.88 12.94 2.22
C LEU A 218 3.85 14.18 3.11
N GLU A 219 4.77 15.12 2.90
CA GLU A 219 4.82 16.38 3.64
C GLU A 219 3.55 17.19 3.44
N GLN A 220 3.08 17.34 2.21
CA GLN A 220 1.81 18.01 1.91
C GLN A 220 0.61 17.36 2.62
N VAL A 221 0.56 16.01 2.60
CA VAL A 221 -0.51 15.27 3.29
C VAL A 221 -0.44 15.47 4.80
N GLN A 222 0.76 15.42 5.37
CA GLN A 222 0.96 15.61 6.80
C GLN A 222 0.59 17.02 7.24
N ASP A 223 0.99 18.05 6.51
CA ASP A 223 0.65 19.45 6.79
C ASP A 223 -0.86 19.67 6.76
N ALA A 224 -1.54 19.09 5.78
CA ALA A 224 -3.01 19.21 5.65
C ALA A 224 -3.78 18.36 6.69
N TYR A 225 -3.16 17.32 7.24
CA TYR A 225 -3.82 16.38 8.16
C TYR A 225 -3.90 16.91 9.60
N GLY A 226 -2.90 17.66 10.04
CA GLY A 226 -2.73 18.12 11.44
C GLY A 226 -3.99 18.70 12.08
N PRO A 227 -3.94 19.12 13.35
CA PRO A 227 -2.80 19.17 14.26
C PRO A 227 -2.37 17.79 14.80
N TYR A 228 -1.10 17.69 15.20
CA TYR A 228 -0.52 16.49 15.77
C TYR A 228 -0.40 16.63 17.29
N PRO A 229 -1.07 15.77 18.08
CA PRO A 229 -0.89 15.77 19.54
C PRO A 229 0.55 15.36 19.88
N PRO A 230 1.23 16.11 20.77
CA PRO A 230 2.60 15.79 21.17
C PRO A 230 2.72 14.41 21.82
N GLY A 231 3.80 13.68 21.48
CA GLY A 231 4.12 12.39 22.09
C GLY A 231 3.25 11.21 21.65
N GLU A 232 2.26 11.42 20.77
CA GLU A 232 1.45 10.31 20.27
C GLU A 232 2.29 9.35 19.40
N PHE A 233 2.15 8.05 19.63
CA PHE A 233 2.95 7.00 18.98
C PHE A 233 2.89 7.00 17.45
N TRP A 234 1.76 7.46 16.88
CA TRP A 234 1.50 7.47 15.45
C TRP A 234 1.99 8.74 14.73
N VAL A 235 2.50 9.70 15.49
CA VAL A 235 3.03 10.97 14.99
C VAL A 235 4.55 10.84 14.83
N PRO A 236 5.13 11.18 13.66
CA PRO A 236 6.57 11.18 13.45
C PRO A 236 7.31 12.05 14.46
N HIS A 237 8.52 11.63 14.83
CA HIS A 237 9.34 12.37 15.79
C HIS A 237 9.56 13.83 15.36
N ARG A 238 9.83 14.09 14.07
CA ARG A 238 10.00 15.45 13.51
C ARG A 238 8.79 16.36 13.67
N LEU A 239 7.60 15.80 13.88
CA LEU A 239 6.36 16.53 14.13
C LEU A 239 6.00 16.59 15.62
N GLY A 240 6.94 16.30 16.51
CA GLY A 240 6.74 16.29 17.96
C GLY A 240 6.08 15.04 18.51
N GLY A 241 6.00 13.97 17.72
CA GLY A 241 5.37 12.71 18.11
C GLY A 241 6.26 11.75 18.86
N GLY A 242 5.66 10.64 19.27
CA GLY A 242 6.31 9.54 19.99
C GLY A 242 6.78 8.39 19.08
N ALA A 243 6.65 8.51 17.76
CA ALA A 243 7.24 7.52 16.86
C ALA A 243 8.77 7.54 16.94
N PRO A 244 9.46 6.41 16.78
CA PRO A 244 10.92 6.39 16.73
C PRO A 244 11.44 7.25 15.58
N THR A 245 12.60 7.83 15.76
CA THR A 245 13.35 8.49 14.68
C THR A 245 13.67 7.48 13.56
N PRO A 246 13.98 7.91 12.34
CA PRO A 246 14.40 6.99 11.27
C PRO A 246 15.59 6.11 11.65
N ALA A 247 16.54 6.62 12.44
CA ALA A 247 17.70 5.87 12.92
C ALA A 247 17.30 4.77 13.92
N GLU A 248 16.52 5.10 14.94
CA GLU A 248 16.01 4.12 15.92
C GLU A 248 15.10 3.08 15.23
N ALA A 249 14.28 3.50 14.27
CA ALA A 249 13.46 2.59 13.48
C ALA A 249 14.29 1.60 12.66
N ALA A 250 15.44 2.02 12.13
CA ALA A 250 16.37 1.16 11.41
C ALA A 250 17.03 0.13 12.33
N GLU A 251 17.43 0.53 13.55
CA GLU A 251 17.98 -0.38 14.57
C GLU A 251 16.96 -1.45 14.96
N LEU A 252 15.70 -1.05 15.21
CA LEU A 252 14.61 -1.98 15.51
C LEU A 252 14.36 -2.97 14.35
N GLU A 253 14.52 -2.53 13.11
CA GLU A 253 14.36 -3.41 11.94
C GLU A 253 15.49 -4.43 11.84
N VAL A 254 16.71 -4.04 12.11
CA VAL A 254 17.87 -4.95 12.16
C VAL A 254 17.68 -6.01 13.26
N ALA A 255 17.25 -5.61 14.45
CA ALA A 255 16.95 -6.54 15.55
C ALA A 255 15.84 -7.53 15.15
N GLU A 256 14.74 -7.06 14.57
CA GLU A 256 13.65 -7.93 14.09
C GLU A 256 14.13 -8.94 13.05
N LEU A 257 15.00 -8.54 12.13
CA LEU A 257 15.56 -9.44 11.10
C LEU A 257 16.45 -10.51 11.73
N ALA A 258 17.26 -10.15 12.72
CA ALA A 258 18.12 -11.07 13.45
C ALA A 258 17.29 -12.11 14.23
N GLU A 259 16.24 -11.69 14.95
CA GLU A 259 15.34 -12.60 15.65
C GLU A 259 14.64 -13.58 14.71
N ARG A 260 14.14 -13.09 13.58
CA ARG A 260 13.50 -13.93 12.56
C ARG A 260 14.46 -14.96 11.96
N ALA A 261 15.72 -14.59 11.75
CA ALA A 261 16.75 -15.50 11.27
C ALA A 261 17.04 -16.60 12.31
N ALA A 262 17.20 -16.25 13.59
CA ALA A 262 17.39 -17.19 14.67
C ALA A 262 16.21 -18.18 14.82
N GLN A 263 14.97 -17.69 14.75
CA GLN A 263 13.77 -18.54 14.80
C GLN A 263 13.68 -19.52 13.62
N ARG A 264 14.10 -19.12 12.42
CA ARG A 264 14.15 -20.01 11.25
C ARG A 264 15.17 -21.12 11.43
N GLN A 265 16.35 -20.80 11.95
CA GLN A 265 17.39 -21.81 12.23
C GLN A 265 16.90 -22.84 13.27
N GLN A 266 16.27 -22.40 14.35
CA GLN A 266 15.71 -23.29 15.38
C GLN A 266 14.63 -24.23 14.84
N ARG A 267 13.76 -23.75 13.94
CA ARG A 267 12.72 -24.57 13.30
C ARG A 267 13.30 -25.57 12.29
N GLY A 268 14.40 -25.22 11.61
CA GLY A 268 15.08 -26.10 10.67
C GLY A 268 15.82 -27.25 11.36
N THR A 269 16.34 -27.05 12.56
CA THR A 269 17.05 -28.09 13.35
C THR A 269 16.09 -29.02 14.11
N GLY A 270 14.85 -28.59 14.39
CA GLY A 270 13.84 -29.43 15.09
C GLY A 270 12.97 -30.30 14.19
N ALA A 271 13.17 -30.27 12.87
CA ALA A 271 12.43 -31.10 11.91
C ALA A 271 13.23 -32.31 11.41
N GLY A 272 14.37 -32.61 12.05
CA GLY A 272 15.31 -33.69 11.68
C GLY A 272 15.46 -34.79 12.72
N ASP A 273 14.61 -34.85 13.75
CA ASP A 273 14.56 -35.98 14.72
C ASP A 273 13.31 -36.85 14.51
#